data_1fb0159f919ff114b64c29311753ff8a
#
_entry.id   1fb0159f919ff114b64c29311753ff8a
#
_cell.length_a   1.000
_cell.length_b   1.000
_cell.length_c   1.000
_cell.angle_alpha   90.00
_cell.angle_beta   90.00
_cell.angle_gamma   90.00
#
_symmetry.space_group_name_H-M   'P 1'
#
loop_
_entity.id
_entity.type
_entity.pdbx_description
1 polymer ?
#
loop_
_entity_poly.entity_id
_entity_poly.type
_entity_poly.pdbx_seq_one_letter_code
_entity_poly.pdbx_strand_id
1 'polypeptide(L)'
;MNFLKTAVFFSAFAFFSSAVCSQETLLPTNENYLEDQLYFGLTYNTLLYKPEGVFQNGLSYGTQFGFVKDLPFNKKRSIGAGIGVGFAHTTFNQNLRLQKASGSYQFQISDAYNSNRYIFNSLEFPLEFRWRTSTLEKYKFWRVYTGLTLSYVLNFKAQHVLDAKQVTVTNTDMVERFQYALSLSAGYGTWNFYASYALRPLFKEAHMESTGAPLNLQSLRIGLMFYML
;
A
#
# COMPACT_ATOMS: atom_id res chain seq x y z
N MET A 1 32.31 10.12 15.67
CA MET A 1 31.81 9.04 14.78
C MET A 1 30.47 9.34 14.11
N ASN A 2 29.89 10.53 14.34
CA ASN A 2 28.58 10.93 13.75
C ASN A 2 28.70 11.84 12.51
N PHE A 3 29.84 12.49 12.29
CA PHE A 3 30.06 13.39 11.15
C PHE A 3 30.16 12.64 9.79
N LEU A 4 30.72 11.43 9.81
CA LEU A 4 30.91 10.63 8.58
C LEU A 4 29.57 10.07 8.03
N LYS A 5 28.61 9.77 8.92
CA LYS A 5 27.28 9.25 8.51
C LYS A 5 26.39 10.33 7.89
N THR A 6 26.53 11.57 8.36
CA THR A 6 25.79 12.73 7.82
C THR A 6 26.33 13.16 6.45
N ALA A 7 27.65 13.06 6.23
CA ALA A 7 28.27 13.38 4.95
C ALA A 7 27.88 12.38 3.84
N VAL A 8 27.74 11.09 4.16
CA VAL A 8 27.32 10.06 3.22
C VAL A 8 25.85 10.24 2.80
N PHE A 9 25.00 10.69 3.73
CA PHE A 9 23.57 10.96 3.41
C PHE A 9 23.40 12.19 2.51
N PHE A 10 24.21 13.23 2.72
CA PHE A 10 24.17 14.44 1.88
C PHE A 10 24.79 14.22 0.49
N SER A 11 25.80 13.36 0.39
CA SER A 11 26.42 12.97 -0.88
C SER A 11 25.48 12.13 -1.74
N ALA A 12 24.69 11.22 -1.15
CA ALA A 12 23.69 10.44 -1.88
C ALA A 12 22.54 11.29 -2.42
N PHE A 13 22.15 12.36 -1.70
CA PHE A 13 21.12 13.31 -2.16
C PHE A 13 21.60 14.23 -3.29
N ALA A 14 22.88 14.60 -3.30
CA ALA A 14 23.46 15.42 -4.35
C ALA A 14 23.63 14.68 -5.69
N PHE A 15 23.79 13.35 -5.67
CA PHE A 15 23.84 12.54 -6.90
C PHE A 15 22.49 12.38 -7.58
N PHE A 16 21.37 12.51 -6.84
CA PHE A 16 20.03 12.44 -7.42
C PHE A 16 19.59 13.72 -8.13
N SER A 17 20.19 14.87 -7.79
CA SER A 17 19.81 16.17 -8.38
C SER A 17 20.50 16.48 -9.73
N SER A 18 21.51 15.73 -10.13
CA SER A 18 22.21 15.95 -11.42
C SER A 18 21.61 15.17 -12.60
N ALA A 19 20.60 14.31 -12.37
CA ALA A 19 19.96 13.53 -13.42
C ALA A 19 18.75 14.21 -14.09
N VAL A 20 18.42 15.47 -13.72
CA VAL A 20 17.26 16.21 -14.24
C VAL A 20 17.69 17.34 -15.22
N CYS A 21 18.84 17.24 -15.83
CA CYS A 21 19.17 18.13 -16.95
C CYS A 21 18.73 17.44 -18.25
N SER A 22 17.45 17.59 -18.58
CA SER A 22 16.86 17.15 -19.84
C SER A 22 17.50 17.89 -21.00
N GLN A 23 18.27 17.19 -21.80
CA GLN A 23 18.58 17.60 -23.14
C GLN A 23 17.34 17.42 -24.00
N GLU A 24 16.76 18.52 -24.49
CA GLU A 24 15.85 18.50 -25.63
C GLU A 24 16.64 18.05 -26.88
N THR A 25 16.82 16.78 -27.03
CA THR A 25 17.12 16.18 -28.32
C THR A 25 15.80 15.92 -29.03
N LEU A 26 15.62 16.56 -30.18
CA LEU A 26 14.61 16.22 -31.17
C LEU A 26 14.82 14.74 -31.57
N LEU A 27 14.26 13.85 -30.79
CA LEU A 27 14.27 12.41 -31.10
C LEU A 27 13.22 12.16 -32.18
N PRO A 28 13.52 11.28 -33.15
CA PRO A 28 12.52 10.83 -34.13
C PRO A 28 11.34 10.26 -33.36
N THR A 29 10.13 10.55 -33.80
CA THR A 29 8.86 10.04 -33.26
C THR A 29 8.93 8.52 -33.15
N ASN A 30 9.40 8.05 -32.01
CA ASN A 30 9.48 6.61 -31.75
C ASN A 30 8.03 6.15 -31.46
N GLU A 31 7.45 5.39 -32.36
CA GLU A 31 6.11 4.83 -32.24
C GLU A 31 5.90 3.95 -30.99
N ASN A 32 6.98 3.70 -30.25
CA ASN A 32 7.04 2.85 -29.05
C ASN A 32 7.18 3.64 -27.73
N TYR A 33 6.75 4.89 -27.67
CA TYR A 33 6.73 5.61 -26.39
C TYR A 33 5.85 4.88 -25.38
N LEU A 34 6.47 4.34 -24.33
CA LEU A 34 5.80 3.66 -23.23
C LEU A 34 5.56 4.68 -22.10
N GLU A 35 4.36 4.69 -21.56
CA GLU A 35 4.04 5.53 -20.38
C GLU A 35 4.32 4.74 -19.09
N ASP A 36 5.58 4.36 -18.92
CA ASP A 36 6.04 3.76 -17.67
C ASP A 36 5.90 4.78 -16.55
N GLN A 37 5.38 4.36 -15.40
CA GLN A 37 4.98 5.29 -14.35
C GLN A 37 5.56 4.89 -13.01
N LEU A 38 6.15 5.86 -12.33
CA LEU A 38 6.31 5.82 -10.89
C LEU A 38 4.97 6.19 -10.25
N TYR A 39 4.59 5.51 -9.19
CA TYR A 39 3.42 5.89 -8.42
C TYR A 39 3.75 6.10 -6.95
N PHE A 40 3.01 7.01 -6.34
CA PHE A 40 2.98 7.23 -4.90
C PHE A 40 1.53 7.35 -4.45
N GLY A 41 1.16 6.63 -3.38
CA GLY A 41 -0.19 6.62 -2.85
C GLY A 41 -0.24 6.90 -1.36
N LEU A 42 -1.30 7.63 -0.97
CA LEU A 42 -1.67 7.87 0.42
C LEU A 42 -3.09 7.39 0.62
N THR A 43 -3.32 6.54 1.62
CA THR A 43 -4.65 5.97 1.88
C THR A 43 -5.05 6.09 3.33
N TYR A 44 -6.35 6.23 3.54
CA TYR A 44 -7.03 5.89 4.79
C TYR A 44 -7.45 4.42 4.72
N ASN A 45 -7.18 3.68 5.80
CA ASN A 45 -7.38 2.25 5.85
C ASN A 45 -8.47 1.90 6.84
N THR A 46 -9.41 1.05 6.42
CA THR A 46 -10.45 0.53 7.30
C THR A 46 -10.46 -0.99 7.30
N LEU A 47 -10.81 -1.57 8.44
CA LEU A 47 -11.05 -3.00 8.60
C LEU A 47 -12.54 -3.28 8.38
N LEU A 48 -12.83 -4.24 7.54
CA LEU A 48 -14.14 -4.80 7.29
C LEU A 48 -14.31 -6.11 8.05
N TYR A 49 -15.56 -6.56 8.20
CA TYR A 49 -15.95 -7.80 8.88
C TYR A 49 -15.42 -7.89 10.32
N LYS A 50 -15.45 -6.75 11.00
CA LYS A 50 -15.05 -6.65 12.41
C LYS A 50 -16.07 -7.39 13.28
N PRO A 51 -15.62 -8.23 14.24
CA PRO A 51 -16.49 -8.76 15.28
C PRO A 51 -17.14 -7.65 16.11
N GLU A 52 -18.23 -7.99 16.78
CA GLU A 52 -18.89 -7.08 17.71
C GLU A 52 -17.92 -6.56 18.79
N GLY A 53 -18.00 -5.28 19.10
CA GLY A 53 -17.08 -4.61 20.03
C GLY A 53 -15.71 -4.25 19.47
N VAL A 54 -15.37 -4.69 18.25
CA VAL A 54 -14.11 -4.26 17.60
C VAL A 54 -14.34 -2.98 16.79
N PHE A 55 -13.59 -1.92 17.13
CA PHE A 55 -13.67 -0.63 16.45
C PHE A 55 -12.28 -0.07 16.18
N GLN A 56 -12.20 0.80 15.18
CA GLN A 56 -10.98 1.52 14.84
C GLN A 56 -11.01 2.90 15.49
N ASN A 57 -9.93 3.24 16.19
CA ASN A 57 -9.72 4.52 16.83
C ASN A 57 -8.52 5.22 16.22
N GLY A 58 -8.67 6.51 15.95
CA GLY A 58 -7.59 7.32 15.41
C GLY A 58 -7.32 7.06 13.93
N LEU A 59 -6.21 7.62 13.44
CA LEU A 59 -5.85 7.61 12.03
C LEU A 59 -5.19 6.28 11.64
N SER A 60 -5.89 5.50 10.84
CA SER A 60 -5.35 4.32 10.14
C SER A 60 -4.96 4.74 8.73
N TYR A 61 -3.67 4.70 8.40
CA TYR A 61 -3.15 5.22 7.14
C TYR A 61 -2.26 4.21 6.43
N GLY A 62 -2.12 4.40 5.13
CA GLY A 62 -1.19 3.67 4.30
C GLY A 62 -0.40 4.58 3.38
N THR A 63 0.82 4.18 3.10
CA THR A 63 1.66 4.75 2.05
C THR A 63 2.09 3.64 1.12
N GLN A 64 2.10 3.92 -0.16
CA GLN A 64 2.55 2.97 -1.17
C GLN A 64 3.32 3.69 -2.26
N PHE A 65 4.36 3.06 -2.78
CA PHE A 65 5.14 3.59 -3.88
C PHE A 65 5.69 2.44 -4.73
N GLY A 66 5.88 2.69 -5.99
CA GLY A 66 6.37 1.68 -6.90
C GLY A 66 6.47 2.17 -8.34
N PHE A 67 6.69 1.21 -9.19
CA PHE A 67 6.82 1.38 -10.62
C PHE A 67 5.85 0.45 -11.34
N VAL A 68 5.19 0.96 -12.38
CA VAL A 68 4.33 0.16 -13.27
C VAL A 68 4.77 0.37 -14.70
N LYS A 69 5.09 -0.73 -15.37
CA LYS A 69 5.36 -0.77 -16.81
C LYS A 69 4.06 -0.79 -17.56
N ASP A 70 3.94 0.12 -18.54
CA ASP A 70 2.77 0.23 -19.40
C ASP A 70 2.90 -0.66 -20.65
N LEU A 71 1.83 -1.38 -20.96
CA LEU A 71 1.72 -2.27 -22.12
C LEU A 71 0.49 -1.85 -22.94
N PRO A 72 0.61 -0.90 -23.88
CA PRO A 72 -0.51 -0.43 -24.67
C PRO A 72 -1.00 -1.50 -25.66
N PHE A 73 -2.33 -1.64 -25.78
CA PHE A 73 -2.95 -2.61 -26.69
C PHE A 73 -3.31 -1.99 -28.06
N ASN A 74 -3.37 -0.67 -28.14
CA ASN A 74 -3.74 0.02 -29.36
C ASN A 74 -2.77 1.16 -29.71
N LYS A 75 -2.72 1.56 -30.99
CA LYS A 75 -1.88 2.67 -31.47
C LYS A 75 -2.21 4.01 -30.81
N LYS A 76 -3.48 4.22 -30.42
CA LYS A 76 -3.92 5.43 -29.69
C LYS A 76 -3.54 5.41 -28.21
N ARG A 77 -3.03 4.27 -27.69
CA ARG A 77 -2.65 4.06 -26.29
C ARG A 77 -3.75 4.36 -25.28
N SER A 78 -5.01 4.35 -25.73
CA SER A 78 -6.16 4.60 -24.87
C SER A 78 -6.51 3.39 -24.00
N ILE A 79 -6.08 2.19 -24.39
CA ILE A 79 -6.30 0.93 -23.67
C ILE A 79 -4.98 0.18 -23.56
N GLY A 80 -4.70 -0.36 -22.40
CA GLY A 80 -3.48 -1.12 -22.13
C GLY A 80 -3.57 -1.95 -20.85
N ALA A 81 -2.49 -2.64 -20.55
CA ALA A 81 -2.25 -3.27 -19.26
C ALA A 81 -1.10 -2.57 -18.53
N GLY A 82 -1.09 -2.69 -17.22
CA GLY A 82 0.02 -2.28 -16.37
C GLY A 82 0.49 -3.47 -15.54
N ILE A 83 1.79 -3.68 -15.49
CA ILE A 83 2.41 -4.68 -14.63
C ILE A 83 3.48 -3.96 -13.81
N GLY A 84 3.41 -4.08 -12.49
CA GLY A 84 4.29 -3.32 -11.64
C GLY A 84 4.85 -4.06 -10.44
N VAL A 85 5.70 -3.35 -9.74
CA VAL A 85 6.24 -3.71 -8.43
C VAL A 85 6.30 -2.50 -7.55
N GLY A 86 5.96 -2.68 -6.29
CA GLY A 86 5.98 -1.59 -5.32
C GLY A 86 6.10 -2.08 -3.89
N PHE A 87 6.12 -1.13 -2.99
CA PHE A 87 6.15 -1.34 -1.55
C PHE A 87 4.99 -0.60 -0.90
N ALA A 88 4.35 -1.24 0.07
CA ALA A 88 3.29 -0.64 0.86
C ALA A 88 3.57 -0.75 2.35
N HIS A 89 3.33 0.35 3.05
CA HIS A 89 3.27 0.44 4.50
C HIS A 89 1.82 0.72 4.90
N THR A 90 1.21 -0.16 5.68
CA THR A 90 -0.21 -0.09 6.03
C THR A 90 -0.37 -0.18 7.54
N THR A 91 -1.11 0.76 8.13
CA THR A 91 -1.41 0.79 9.56
C THR A 91 -2.90 0.71 9.82
N PHE A 92 -3.28 0.03 10.91
CA PHE A 92 -4.64 -0.02 11.43
C PHE A 92 -4.60 0.27 12.93
N ASN A 93 -5.19 1.38 13.36
CA ASN A 93 -5.40 1.72 14.76
C ASN A 93 -6.77 1.18 15.18
N GLN A 94 -6.80 0.35 16.22
CA GLN A 94 -8.01 -0.37 16.61
C GLN A 94 -7.89 -0.88 18.06
N ASN A 95 -8.97 -1.41 18.66
CA ASN A 95 -9.00 -1.88 20.03
C ASN A 95 -8.74 -3.38 20.22
N LEU A 96 -8.39 -4.11 19.17
CA LEU A 96 -8.12 -5.55 19.21
C LEU A 96 -6.64 -5.81 19.53
N ARG A 97 -6.34 -6.18 20.76
CA ARG A 97 -4.99 -6.49 21.22
C ARG A 97 -4.59 -7.90 20.83
N LEU A 98 -3.37 -8.02 20.31
CA LEU A 98 -2.73 -9.30 20.09
C LEU A 98 -1.81 -9.62 21.26
N GLN A 99 -2.00 -10.75 21.90
CA GLN A 99 -1.12 -11.24 22.97
C GLN A 99 -0.73 -12.69 22.75
N LYS A 100 0.42 -13.06 23.31
CA LYS A 100 0.86 -14.46 23.35
C LYS A 100 0.50 -15.03 24.73
N ALA A 101 -0.36 -16.04 24.76
CA ALA A 101 -0.76 -16.73 25.96
C ALA A 101 -0.56 -18.24 25.78
N SER A 102 0.09 -18.89 26.72
CA SER A 102 0.30 -20.37 26.75
C SER A 102 0.85 -20.94 25.44
N GLY A 103 1.73 -20.19 24.75
CA GLY A 103 2.36 -20.63 23.50
C GLY A 103 1.56 -20.32 22.22
N SER A 104 0.29 -19.92 22.32
CA SER A 104 -0.57 -19.50 21.20
C SER A 104 -0.79 -18.00 21.16
N TYR A 105 -1.20 -17.49 20.00
CA TYR A 105 -1.56 -16.08 19.82
C TYR A 105 -3.07 -15.93 19.90
N GLN A 106 -3.52 -14.97 20.70
CA GLN A 106 -4.92 -14.70 20.95
C GLN A 106 -5.25 -13.25 20.71
N PHE A 107 -6.47 -13.01 20.22
CA PHE A 107 -6.99 -11.68 19.96
C PHE A 107 -8.05 -11.33 21.01
N GLN A 108 -7.81 -10.25 21.75
CA GLN A 108 -8.67 -9.78 22.82
C GLN A 108 -9.04 -8.33 22.62
N ILE A 109 -10.30 -7.98 22.85
CA ILE A 109 -10.74 -6.61 22.91
C ILE A 109 -10.15 -5.97 24.17
N SER A 110 -9.51 -4.81 24.01
CA SER A 110 -8.93 -4.03 25.12
C SER A 110 -9.44 -2.62 25.04
N ASP A 111 -10.05 -2.15 26.10
CA ASP A 111 -10.50 -0.75 26.23
C ASP A 111 -9.46 0.13 26.92
N ALA A 112 -8.46 -0.49 27.57
CA ALA A 112 -7.38 0.19 28.27
C ALA A 112 -6.11 0.23 27.40
N TYR A 113 -5.93 1.31 26.64
CA TYR A 113 -4.71 1.56 25.87
C TYR A 113 -4.57 3.03 25.47
N ASN A 114 -3.33 3.51 25.37
CA ASN A 114 -3.01 4.79 24.76
C ASN A 114 -2.92 4.68 23.23
N SER A 115 -2.40 3.54 22.74
CA SER A 115 -2.33 3.23 21.31
C SER A 115 -2.32 1.71 21.11
N ASN A 116 -3.11 1.23 20.17
CA ASN A 116 -3.06 -0.17 19.73
C ASN A 116 -3.17 -0.21 18.21
N ARG A 117 -2.11 -0.71 17.55
CA ARG A 117 -2.02 -0.66 16.10
C ARG A 117 -1.40 -1.93 15.50
N TYR A 118 -1.90 -2.28 14.34
CA TYR A 118 -1.27 -3.25 13.45
C TYR A 118 -0.53 -2.53 12.34
N ILE A 119 0.66 -3.02 12.02
CA ILE A 119 1.54 -2.46 11.00
C ILE A 119 1.94 -3.59 10.06
N PHE A 120 1.67 -3.42 8.77
CA PHE A 120 2.06 -4.34 7.70
C PHE A 120 2.99 -3.62 6.74
N ASN A 121 4.09 -4.29 6.38
CA ASN A 121 4.97 -3.89 5.28
C ASN A 121 4.94 -4.98 4.23
N SER A 122 4.62 -4.63 3.00
CA SER A 122 4.39 -5.58 1.92
C SER A 122 5.08 -5.17 0.64
N LEU A 123 5.51 -6.15 -0.14
CA LEU A 123 5.74 -5.98 -1.58
C LEU A 123 4.41 -6.11 -2.30
N GLU A 124 4.16 -5.24 -3.27
CA GLU A 124 2.95 -5.25 -4.08
C GLU A 124 3.30 -5.44 -5.55
N PHE A 125 2.47 -6.23 -6.24
CA PHE A 125 2.59 -6.51 -7.67
C PHE A 125 1.24 -6.16 -8.32
N PRO A 126 1.03 -4.88 -8.71
CA PRO A 126 -0.19 -4.48 -9.40
C PRO A 126 -0.24 -5.05 -10.81
N LEU A 127 -1.40 -5.59 -11.17
CA LEU A 127 -1.78 -6.04 -12.49
C LEU A 127 -3.03 -5.25 -12.88
N GLU A 128 -2.89 -4.29 -13.80
CA GLU A 128 -3.89 -3.29 -14.09
C GLU A 128 -4.40 -3.40 -15.52
N PHE A 129 -5.70 -3.25 -15.70
CA PHE A 129 -6.31 -2.83 -16.96
C PHE A 129 -6.39 -1.31 -16.95
N ARG A 130 -5.89 -0.68 -17.99
CA ARG A 130 -5.72 0.76 -18.09
C ARG A 130 -6.54 1.34 -19.23
N TRP A 131 -7.45 2.25 -18.89
CA TRP A 131 -8.16 3.07 -19.86
C TRP A 131 -7.81 4.54 -19.62
N ARG A 132 -7.55 5.27 -20.73
CA ARG A 132 -7.15 6.68 -20.67
C ARG A 132 -7.54 7.43 -21.95
N THR A 133 -7.74 8.73 -21.81
CA THR A 133 -8.02 9.64 -22.93
C THR A 133 -6.73 10.32 -23.42
N SER A 134 -5.59 9.64 -23.29
CA SER A 134 -4.28 10.14 -23.71
C SER A 134 -4.20 10.35 -25.21
N THR A 135 -3.49 11.42 -25.63
CA THR A 135 -3.03 11.65 -26.99
C THR A 135 -1.56 12.01 -26.95
N LEU A 136 -0.83 11.82 -28.06
CA LEU A 136 0.62 12.11 -28.13
C LEU A 136 1.00 13.56 -27.74
N GLU A 137 0.04 14.48 -27.80
CA GLU A 137 0.25 15.92 -27.55
C GLU A 137 -0.26 16.38 -26.17
N LYS A 138 -1.00 15.54 -25.44
CA LYS A 138 -1.64 15.94 -24.18
C LYS A 138 -1.07 15.18 -22.99
N TYR A 139 -0.36 15.89 -22.13
CA TYR A 139 0.18 15.35 -20.86
C TYR A 139 -0.88 15.22 -19.74
N LYS A 140 -2.04 15.89 -19.87
CA LYS A 140 -3.13 15.83 -18.89
C LYS A 140 -4.34 15.17 -19.53
N PHE A 141 -4.76 14.02 -19.01
CA PHE A 141 -5.86 13.23 -19.53
C PHE A 141 -6.59 12.50 -18.40
N TRP A 142 -7.83 12.09 -18.67
CA TRP A 142 -8.57 11.20 -17.78
C TRP A 142 -8.01 9.79 -17.86
N ARG A 143 -7.92 9.16 -16.70
CA ARG A 143 -7.51 7.77 -16.59
C ARG A 143 -8.38 7.00 -15.62
N VAL A 144 -8.64 5.73 -15.94
CA VAL A 144 -9.27 4.76 -15.06
C VAL A 144 -8.45 3.48 -15.17
N TYR A 145 -7.89 3.06 -14.06
CA TYR A 145 -7.10 1.84 -13.94
C TYR A 145 -7.78 0.94 -12.94
N THR A 146 -7.98 -0.32 -13.29
CA THR A 146 -8.59 -1.31 -12.41
C THR A 146 -7.88 -2.64 -12.56
N GLY A 147 -7.85 -3.45 -11.52
CA GLY A 147 -7.16 -4.73 -11.60
C GLY A 147 -6.98 -5.43 -10.26
N LEU A 148 -6.01 -6.31 -10.24
CA LEU A 148 -5.61 -7.07 -9.08
C LEU A 148 -4.25 -6.59 -8.59
N THR A 149 -4.13 -6.39 -7.28
CA THR A 149 -2.85 -6.20 -6.60
C THR A 149 -2.54 -7.45 -5.79
N LEU A 150 -1.51 -8.18 -6.20
CA LEU A 150 -0.94 -9.28 -5.42
C LEU A 150 0.03 -8.67 -4.42
N SER A 151 -0.01 -9.11 -3.17
CA SER A 151 0.89 -8.57 -2.13
C SER A 151 1.52 -9.71 -1.32
N TYR A 152 2.78 -9.54 -1.00
CA TYR A 152 3.50 -10.42 -0.08
C TYR A 152 3.90 -9.65 1.16
N VAL A 153 3.37 -10.06 2.32
CA VAL A 153 3.67 -9.42 3.62
C VAL A 153 5.07 -9.82 4.06
N LEU A 154 5.98 -8.84 4.07
CA LEU A 154 7.36 -8.99 4.52
C LEU A 154 7.46 -9.00 6.05
N ASN A 155 6.70 -8.08 6.67
CA ASN A 155 6.77 -7.86 8.12
C ASN A 155 5.39 -7.46 8.65
N PHE A 156 5.07 -8.00 9.82
CA PHE A 156 3.90 -7.62 10.62
C PHE A 156 4.33 -7.28 12.04
N LYS A 157 3.77 -6.20 12.60
CA LYS A 157 3.94 -5.80 13.99
C LYS A 157 2.59 -5.44 14.60
N ALA A 158 2.27 -6.02 15.74
CA ALA A 158 1.20 -5.57 16.61
C ALA A 158 1.82 -4.79 17.77
N GLN A 159 1.49 -3.52 17.90
CA GLN A 159 1.98 -2.62 18.95
C GLN A 159 0.84 -2.23 19.88
N HIS A 160 1.02 -2.46 21.16
CA HIS A 160 0.10 -2.05 22.22
C HIS A 160 0.83 -1.17 23.21
N VAL A 161 0.33 0.01 23.49
CA VAL A 161 0.92 0.97 24.42
C VAL A 161 -0.09 1.26 25.52
N LEU A 162 0.29 1.03 26.76
CA LEU A 162 -0.49 1.37 27.96
C LEU A 162 0.48 1.92 29.02
N ASP A 163 0.16 3.07 29.61
CA ASP A 163 0.94 3.72 30.68
C ASP A 163 2.45 3.78 30.40
N ALA A 164 2.82 4.27 29.21
CA ALA A 164 4.17 4.36 28.68
C ALA A 164 4.90 3.00 28.48
N LYS A 165 4.25 1.87 28.76
CA LYS A 165 4.77 0.54 28.46
C LYS A 165 4.33 0.14 27.05
N GLN A 166 5.29 -0.15 26.20
CA GLN A 166 5.02 -0.64 24.84
C GLN A 166 5.29 -2.15 24.78
N VAL A 167 4.30 -2.89 24.38
CA VAL A 167 4.42 -4.31 24.02
C VAL A 167 4.33 -4.43 22.50
N THR A 168 5.32 -5.05 21.89
CA THR A 168 5.34 -5.29 20.44
C THR A 168 5.42 -6.79 20.20
N VAL A 169 4.45 -7.31 19.45
CA VAL A 169 4.47 -8.68 18.96
C VAL A 169 4.81 -8.63 17.47
N THR A 170 5.90 -9.31 17.10
CA THR A 170 6.32 -9.45 15.70
C THR A 170 6.20 -10.92 15.33
N ASN A 171 5.20 -11.28 14.55
CA ASN A 171 5.05 -12.64 14.05
C ASN A 171 4.30 -12.64 12.72
N THR A 172 4.92 -13.20 11.71
CA THR A 172 4.32 -13.32 10.38
C THR A 172 3.60 -14.65 10.15
N ASP A 173 3.70 -15.62 11.05
CA ASP A 173 3.12 -16.96 10.85
C ASP A 173 1.59 -16.96 10.94
N MET A 174 1.04 -16.07 11.78
CA MET A 174 -0.40 -15.85 11.91
C MET A 174 -1.01 -14.97 10.82
N VAL A 175 -0.18 -14.29 10.05
CA VAL A 175 -0.61 -13.40 8.97
C VAL A 175 -0.74 -14.18 7.69
N GLU A 176 -1.82 -13.93 6.94
CA GLU A 176 -1.90 -14.41 5.58
C GLU A 176 -0.88 -13.65 4.73
N ARG A 177 0.26 -14.28 4.44
CA ARG A 177 1.38 -13.62 3.76
C ARG A 177 1.08 -13.26 2.31
N PHE A 178 0.32 -14.11 1.62
CA PHE A 178 -0.12 -13.86 0.26
C PHE A 178 -1.50 -13.22 0.28
N GLN A 179 -1.54 -11.94 0.03
CA GLN A 179 -2.74 -11.14 -0.07
C GLN A 179 -3.03 -10.81 -1.53
N TYR A 180 -4.31 -10.68 -1.86
CA TYR A 180 -4.73 -10.12 -3.14
C TYR A 180 -5.94 -9.22 -2.94
N ALA A 181 -5.96 -8.15 -3.70
CA ALA A 181 -6.97 -7.11 -3.58
C ALA A 181 -7.43 -6.66 -4.97
N LEU A 182 -8.69 -6.33 -5.09
CA LEU A 182 -9.19 -5.56 -6.22
C LEU A 182 -8.79 -4.10 -6.03
N SER A 183 -8.29 -3.46 -7.08
CA SER A 183 -7.90 -2.06 -7.07
C SER A 183 -8.62 -1.27 -8.15
N LEU A 184 -8.93 -0.02 -7.84
CA LEU A 184 -9.50 0.95 -8.74
C LEU A 184 -8.81 2.29 -8.52
N SER A 185 -8.33 2.91 -9.60
CA SER A 185 -7.80 4.26 -9.61
C SER A 185 -8.48 5.06 -10.72
N ALA A 186 -8.99 6.24 -10.41
CA ALA A 186 -9.67 7.09 -11.38
C ALA A 186 -9.36 8.57 -11.14
N GLY A 187 -8.97 9.30 -12.18
CA GLY A 187 -8.64 10.71 -12.03
C GLY A 187 -8.17 11.40 -13.30
N TYR A 188 -7.60 12.59 -13.10
CA TYR A 188 -7.14 13.48 -14.16
C TYR A 188 -5.69 13.93 -13.92
N GLY A 189 -4.85 13.78 -14.92
CA GLY A 189 -3.43 14.12 -14.81
C GLY A 189 -2.75 13.28 -13.73
N THR A 190 -2.02 13.94 -12.81
CA THR A 190 -1.29 13.29 -11.73
C THR A 190 -2.20 12.82 -10.58
N TRP A 191 -3.36 13.44 -10.40
CA TRP A 191 -4.23 13.24 -9.24
C TRP A 191 -5.30 12.18 -9.53
N ASN A 192 -5.30 11.11 -8.75
CA ASN A 192 -6.28 10.04 -8.90
C ASN A 192 -6.83 9.62 -7.53
N PHE A 193 -8.13 9.41 -7.46
CA PHE A 193 -8.74 8.66 -6.37
C PHE A 193 -8.34 7.20 -6.49
N TYR A 194 -8.10 6.58 -5.36
CA TYR A 194 -7.70 5.19 -5.28
C TYR A 194 -8.54 4.44 -4.26
N ALA A 195 -8.98 3.24 -4.61
CA ALA A 195 -9.62 2.30 -3.72
C ALA A 195 -9.02 0.90 -3.92
N SER A 196 -8.84 0.17 -2.81
CA SER A 196 -8.35 -1.21 -2.84
C SER A 196 -9.07 -2.04 -1.80
N TYR A 197 -9.69 -3.12 -2.22
CA TYR A 197 -10.47 -4.05 -1.39
C TYR A 197 -9.76 -5.40 -1.32
N ALA A 198 -9.33 -5.82 -0.13
CA ALA A 198 -8.70 -7.11 0.08
C ALA A 198 -9.74 -8.24 -0.07
N LEU A 199 -9.39 -9.28 -0.83
CA LEU A 199 -10.24 -10.44 -1.06
C LEU A 199 -10.01 -11.58 -0.06
N ARG A 200 -8.94 -11.47 0.75
CA ARG A 200 -8.60 -12.45 1.79
C ARG A 200 -8.52 -11.78 3.17
N PRO A 201 -8.80 -12.52 4.24
CA PRO A 201 -8.53 -12.07 5.60
C PRO A 201 -7.06 -11.75 5.81
N LEU A 202 -6.78 -10.80 6.72
CA LEU A 202 -5.41 -10.42 7.09
C LEU A 202 -4.69 -11.51 7.89
N PHE A 203 -5.43 -12.33 8.63
CA PHE A 203 -4.90 -13.34 9.52
C PHE A 203 -5.35 -14.74 9.11
N LYS A 204 -4.49 -15.74 9.34
CA LYS A 204 -4.79 -17.16 9.17
C LYS A 204 -5.45 -17.69 10.42
N GLU A 205 -6.56 -18.41 10.26
CA GLU A 205 -7.21 -19.17 11.34
C GLU A 205 -7.26 -18.45 12.71
N ALA A 206 -7.41 -17.12 12.66
CA ALA A 206 -7.46 -16.30 13.86
C ALA A 206 -8.83 -16.35 14.52
N HIS A 207 -8.86 -16.42 15.84
CA HIS A 207 -10.08 -16.47 16.63
C HIS A 207 -10.03 -15.46 17.79
N MET A 208 -11.18 -14.97 18.18
CA MET A 208 -11.37 -14.17 19.37
C MET A 208 -11.22 -15.02 20.63
N GLU A 209 -10.44 -14.57 21.61
CA GLU A 209 -10.28 -15.28 22.89
C GLU A 209 -11.60 -15.45 23.64
N SER A 210 -12.44 -14.40 23.67
CA SER A 210 -13.65 -14.37 24.46
C SER A 210 -14.79 -15.23 23.93
N THR A 211 -14.90 -15.38 22.60
CA THR A 211 -16.05 -16.02 21.95
C THR A 211 -15.69 -17.23 21.11
N GLY A 212 -14.39 -17.43 20.83
CA GLY A 212 -13.94 -18.43 19.84
C GLY A 212 -14.35 -18.10 18.40
N ALA A 213 -14.96 -16.93 18.16
CA ALA A 213 -15.43 -16.54 16.82
C ALA A 213 -14.27 -16.34 15.86
N PRO A 214 -14.40 -16.73 14.58
CA PRO A 214 -13.35 -16.54 13.58
C PRO A 214 -13.17 -15.07 13.28
N LEU A 215 -11.91 -14.66 13.12
CA LEU A 215 -11.50 -13.26 12.86
C LEU A 215 -11.21 -13.06 11.36
N ASN A 216 -12.23 -12.73 10.59
CA ASN A 216 -12.14 -12.56 9.14
C ASN A 216 -11.92 -11.11 8.72
N LEU A 217 -11.00 -10.39 9.38
CA LEU A 217 -10.71 -9.00 9.09
C LEU A 217 -10.13 -8.84 7.68
N GLN A 218 -10.78 -8.01 6.86
CA GLN A 218 -10.31 -7.63 5.53
C GLN A 218 -9.99 -6.13 5.48
N SER A 219 -9.07 -5.75 4.61
CA SER A 219 -8.65 -4.36 4.44
C SER A 219 -9.41 -3.70 3.30
N LEU A 220 -9.94 -2.50 3.56
CA LEU A 220 -10.35 -1.54 2.55
C LEU A 220 -9.47 -0.31 2.67
N ARG A 221 -8.79 0.08 1.59
CA ARG A 221 -7.93 1.25 1.51
C ARG A 221 -8.54 2.24 0.53
N ILE A 222 -8.73 3.51 0.92
CA ILE A 222 -9.28 4.57 0.08
C ILE A 222 -8.39 5.80 0.21
N GLY A 223 -8.04 6.44 -0.90
CA GLY A 223 -7.16 7.60 -0.84
C GLY A 223 -6.82 8.22 -2.18
N LEU A 224 -5.59 8.71 -2.27
CA LEU A 224 -5.07 9.36 -3.48
C LEU A 224 -3.87 8.60 -4.02
N MET A 225 -3.80 8.51 -5.33
CA MET A 225 -2.68 7.94 -6.08
C MET A 225 -2.13 8.98 -7.04
N PHE A 226 -0.84 9.17 -6.99
CA PHE A 226 -0.10 10.09 -7.85
C PHE A 226 0.74 9.26 -8.82
N TYR A 227 0.51 9.44 -10.11
CA TYR A 227 1.32 8.84 -11.16
C TYR A 227 2.23 9.89 -11.77
N MET A 228 3.51 9.57 -11.81
CA MET A 228 4.58 10.40 -12.37
C MET A 228 5.21 9.62 -13.54
N LEU A 229 5.40 10.30 -14.65
CA LEU A 229 6.09 9.80 -15.85
C LEU A 229 7.59 9.98 -15.71
#